data_58f595a02639e3cd7031eb9ecb898846
#
_entry.id   58f595a02639e3cd7031eb9ecb898846
#
_cell.length_a   1.000
_cell.length_b   1.000
_cell.length_c   1.000
_cell.angle_alpha   90.00
_cell.angle_beta   90.00
_cell.angle_gamma   90.00
#
_symmetry.space_group_name_H-M   'P 1'
#
loop_
_entity.id
_entity.type
_entity.pdbx_description
1 polymer ?
#
loop_
_entity_poly.entity_id
_entity_poly.type
_entity_poly.pdbx_seq_one_letter_code
_entity_poly.pdbx_strand_id
1 'polypeptide(L)'
;MVWDELIRVTPELDAWLRETRRYLHMHPELSLQETNTARLVAGHLRELGIEHRTGLGGDGRPLYMSAEALRAAGIQPGPTTGGNGVLALIRGERGPGRTVLLRADMDALPIDEQNEVPYRSTRPGVMHACGHDAHTTILLGVSELLNS
;
A
#
# COMPACT_ATOMS: atom_id res chain seq x y z
N MET A 1 12.22 -2.13 -29.45
CA MET A 1 11.71 -1.23 -28.40
C MET A 1 12.34 -1.73 -27.12
N VAL A 2 13.35 -1.02 -26.65
CA VAL A 2 14.17 -1.47 -25.54
C VAL A 2 13.47 -1.03 -24.26
N TRP A 3 12.99 -1.99 -23.47
CA TRP A 3 12.27 -1.74 -22.20
C TRP A 3 13.11 -0.92 -21.22
N ASP A 4 14.44 -1.00 -21.33
CA ASP A 4 15.39 -0.28 -20.49
C ASP A 4 15.34 1.25 -20.65
N GLU A 5 14.73 1.77 -21.74
CA GLU A 5 14.53 3.21 -21.97
C GLU A 5 13.21 3.73 -21.38
N LEU A 6 12.25 2.83 -21.12
CA LEU A 6 10.90 3.18 -20.64
C LEU A 6 10.76 3.15 -19.13
N ILE A 7 11.64 2.44 -18.43
CA ILE A 7 11.55 2.26 -16.98
C ILE A 7 12.95 2.48 -16.39
N ARG A 8 13.29 3.73 -16.10
CA ARG A 8 14.51 4.03 -15.34
C ARG A 8 14.16 4.33 -13.89
N VAL A 9 14.44 3.37 -13.02
CA VAL A 9 14.52 3.65 -11.58
C VAL A 9 15.77 4.49 -11.37
N THR A 10 15.61 5.77 -11.03
CA THR A 10 16.74 6.64 -10.70
C THR A 10 17.33 6.27 -9.34
N PRO A 11 18.61 6.62 -9.06
CA PRO A 11 19.18 6.41 -7.73
C PRO A 11 18.36 7.05 -6.60
N GLU A 12 17.75 8.20 -6.87
CA GLU A 12 16.89 8.93 -5.93
C GLU A 12 15.62 8.15 -5.64
N LEU A 13 14.96 7.63 -6.67
CA LEU A 13 13.77 6.79 -6.51
C LEU A 13 14.11 5.48 -5.78
N ASP A 14 15.23 4.82 -6.11
CA ASP A 14 15.67 3.60 -5.40
C ASP A 14 15.92 3.89 -3.91
N ALA A 15 16.59 4.99 -3.58
CA ALA A 15 16.82 5.39 -2.21
C ALA A 15 15.50 5.66 -1.47
N TRP A 16 14.59 6.42 -2.09
CA TRP A 16 13.28 6.71 -1.53
C TRP A 16 12.44 5.44 -1.29
N LEU A 17 12.45 4.50 -2.24
CA LEU A 17 11.76 3.22 -2.10
C LEU A 17 12.30 2.41 -0.91
N ARG A 18 13.62 2.34 -0.75
CA ARG A 18 14.25 1.63 0.39
C ARG A 18 13.90 2.27 1.73
N GLU A 19 13.94 3.59 1.80
CA GLU A 19 13.60 4.34 3.02
C GLU A 19 12.12 4.20 3.36
N THR A 20 11.25 4.33 2.38
CA THR A 20 9.79 4.16 2.56
C THR A 20 9.44 2.76 3.03
N ARG A 21 10.01 1.72 2.40
CA ARG A 21 9.82 0.33 2.82
C ARG A 21 10.27 0.11 4.26
N ARG A 22 11.44 0.63 4.64
CA ARG A 22 11.97 0.51 6.00
C ARG A 22 11.12 1.26 7.02
N TYR A 23 10.64 2.44 6.65
CA TYR A 23 9.73 3.21 7.49
C TYR A 23 8.43 2.45 7.77
N LEU A 24 7.80 1.89 6.73
CA LEU A 24 6.59 1.07 6.88
C LEU A 24 6.87 -0.17 7.75
N HIS A 25 8.02 -0.81 7.56
CA HIS A 25 8.43 -1.98 8.35
C HIS A 25 8.59 -1.65 9.84
N MET A 26 9.14 -0.48 10.15
CA MET A 26 9.29 0.01 11.52
C MET A 26 7.96 0.39 12.18
N HIS A 27 6.95 0.76 11.38
CA HIS A 27 5.68 1.27 11.85
C HIS A 27 4.50 0.44 11.35
N PRO A 28 4.48 -0.88 11.62
CA PRO A 28 3.48 -1.78 11.08
C PRO A 28 2.11 -1.53 11.72
N GLU A 29 1.07 -1.63 10.92
CA GLU A 29 -0.33 -1.51 11.34
C GLU A 29 -1.10 -2.76 10.95
N LEU A 30 -1.93 -3.27 11.89
CA LEU A 30 -2.75 -4.45 11.63
C LEU A 30 -3.86 -4.16 10.64
N SER A 31 -4.40 -5.23 10.05
CA SER A 31 -5.53 -5.17 9.13
C SER A 31 -6.68 -4.32 9.68
N LEU A 32 -7.22 -3.45 8.84
CA LEU A 32 -8.25 -2.45 9.15
C LEU A 32 -7.81 -1.32 10.11
N GLN A 33 -6.54 -1.24 10.46
CA GLN A 33 -5.96 -0.21 11.32
C GLN A 33 -4.85 0.60 10.61
N GLU A 34 -4.68 0.43 9.31
CA GLU A 34 -3.58 0.97 8.49
C GLU A 34 -3.72 2.48 8.21
N THR A 35 -4.06 3.25 9.26
CA THR A 35 -4.39 4.68 9.13
C THR A 35 -3.17 5.53 8.72
N ASN A 36 -2.01 5.27 9.30
CA ASN A 36 -0.80 6.03 9.00
C ASN A 36 -0.21 5.58 7.66
N THR A 37 -0.26 4.28 7.36
CA THR A 37 0.14 3.74 6.07
C THR A 37 -0.71 4.34 4.94
N ALA A 38 -2.03 4.35 5.08
CA ALA A 38 -2.94 4.96 4.10
C ALA A 38 -2.68 6.48 3.93
N ARG A 39 -2.36 7.18 5.01
CA ARG A 39 -2.01 8.61 4.97
C ARG A 39 -0.70 8.85 4.23
N LEU A 40 0.33 8.01 4.44
CA LEU A 40 1.58 8.06 3.72
C LEU A 40 1.35 7.85 2.21
N VAL A 41 0.60 6.80 1.84
CA VAL A 41 0.24 6.52 0.45
C VAL A 41 -0.47 7.70 -0.20
N ALA A 42 -1.52 8.22 0.44
CA ALA A 42 -2.27 9.37 -0.07
C ALA A 42 -1.42 10.65 -0.15
N GLY A 43 -0.48 10.83 0.79
CA GLY A 43 0.47 11.93 0.79
C GLY A 43 1.35 11.92 -0.46
N HIS A 44 1.98 10.79 -0.73
CA HIS A 44 2.84 10.62 -1.91
C HIS A 44 2.09 10.79 -3.23
N LEU A 45 0.90 10.19 -3.35
CA LEU A 45 0.06 10.38 -4.55
C LEU A 45 -0.31 11.85 -4.77
N ARG A 46 -0.54 12.60 -3.68
CA ARG A 46 -0.81 14.06 -3.75
C ARG A 46 0.41 14.84 -4.21
N GLU A 47 1.60 14.51 -3.71
CA GLU A 47 2.86 15.14 -4.12
C GLU A 47 3.14 14.92 -5.62
N LEU A 48 2.78 13.75 -6.14
CA LEU A 48 2.85 13.44 -7.57
C LEU A 48 1.71 14.06 -8.40
N GLY A 49 0.74 14.72 -7.79
CA GLY A 49 -0.43 15.26 -8.48
C GLY A 49 -1.40 14.22 -9.01
N ILE A 50 -1.32 12.97 -8.54
CA ILE A 50 -2.16 11.87 -9.00
C ILE A 50 -3.56 11.97 -8.37
N GLU A 51 -4.59 11.90 -9.22
CA GLU A 51 -5.99 11.83 -8.76
C GLU A 51 -6.20 10.60 -7.88
N HIS A 52 -6.68 10.79 -6.65
CA HIS A 52 -6.92 9.68 -5.73
C HIS A 52 -8.10 9.91 -4.79
N ARG A 53 -8.62 8.82 -4.26
CA ARG A 53 -9.66 8.78 -3.22
C ARG A 53 -9.17 7.95 -2.05
N THR A 54 -9.50 8.39 -0.85
CA THR A 54 -9.18 7.72 0.41
C THR A 54 -10.45 7.29 1.14
N GLY A 55 -10.32 6.54 2.22
CA GLY A 55 -11.46 6.14 3.04
C GLY A 55 -12.31 5.02 2.44
N LEU A 56 -11.76 4.28 1.48
CA LEU A 56 -12.48 3.17 0.85
C LEU A 56 -12.50 1.93 1.76
N GLY A 57 -13.57 1.15 1.69
CA GLY A 57 -13.76 -0.04 2.53
C GLY A 57 -14.20 0.30 3.97
N GLY A 58 -14.75 1.50 4.21
CA GLY A 58 -15.15 1.99 5.52
C GLY A 58 -16.30 1.25 6.21
N ASP A 59 -16.96 0.35 5.51
CA ASP A 59 -17.95 -0.57 6.07
C ASP A 59 -17.30 -1.85 6.65
N GLY A 60 -15.97 -1.90 6.76
CA GLY A 60 -15.23 -3.05 7.25
C GLY A 60 -15.24 -4.26 6.31
N ARG A 61 -15.70 -4.06 5.09
CA ARG A 61 -15.70 -5.12 4.08
C ARG A 61 -14.44 -5.00 3.22
N PRO A 62 -13.62 -6.04 3.14
CA PRO A 62 -12.66 -6.14 2.05
C PRO A 62 -13.42 -5.96 0.73
N LEU A 63 -12.90 -5.12 -0.16
CA LEU A 63 -13.53 -4.84 -1.47
C LEU A 63 -13.81 -6.09 -2.32
N TYR A 64 -13.20 -7.22 -1.96
CA TYR A 64 -13.27 -8.49 -2.68
C TYR A 64 -13.99 -9.62 -1.91
N MET A 65 -14.43 -9.40 -0.66
CA MET A 65 -15.15 -10.41 0.12
C MET A 65 -16.53 -9.90 0.50
N SER A 66 -17.55 -10.74 0.30
CA SER A 66 -18.88 -10.45 0.81
C SER A 66 -18.91 -10.52 2.34
N ALA A 67 -19.84 -9.81 2.99
CA ALA A 67 -20.05 -9.90 4.44
C ALA A 67 -20.32 -11.33 4.91
N GLU A 68 -20.86 -12.16 4.04
CA GLU A 68 -21.17 -13.57 4.27
C GLU A 68 -19.91 -14.42 4.24
N ALA A 69 -18.99 -14.19 3.28
CA ALA A 69 -17.70 -14.83 3.20
C ALA A 69 -16.80 -14.47 4.40
N LEU A 70 -16.85 -13.22 4.89
CA LEU A 70 -16.13 -12.79 6.09
C LEU A 70 -16.62 -13.53 7.35
N ARG A 71 -17.94 -13.62 7.54
CA ARG A 71 -18.53 -14.36 8.66
C ARG A 71 -18.18 -15.85 8.60
N ALA A 72 -18.21 -16.45 7.41
CA ALA A 72 -17.81 -17.84 7.21
C ALA A 72 -16.34 -18.08 7.52
N ALA A 73 -15.46 -17.09 7.32
CA ALA A 73 -14.06 -17.11 7.68
C ALA A 73 -13.78 -16.77 9.16
N GLY A 74 -14.84 -16.54 9.97
CA GLY A 74 -14.69 -16.17 11.38
C GLY A 74 -14.17 -14.75 11.61
N ILE A 75 -14.13 -13.91 10.58
CA ILE A 75 -13.67 -12.52 10.66
C ILE A 75 -14.86 -11.65 11.05
N GLN A 76 -14.82 -11.08 12.24
CA GLN A 76 -15.75 -10.04 12.67
C GLN A 76 -15.24 -8.69 12.15
N PRO A 77 -15.99 -7.99 11.29
CA PRO A 77 -15.62 -6.63 10.95
C PRO A 77 -15.70 -5.76 12.21
N GLY A 78 -14.55 -5.21 12.61
CA GLY A 78 -14.51 -4.24 13.71
C GLY A 78 -15.26 -2.96 13.36
N PRO A 79 -15.49 -2.07 14.33
CA PRO A 79 -16.05 -0.75 14.07
C PRO A 79 -15.06 0.03 13.21
N THR A 80 -15.37 0.21 11.93
CA THR A 80 -14.56 0.97 11.01
C THR A 80 -15.05 2.41 10.95
N THR A 81 -14.27 3.29 11.50
CA THR A 81 -14.45 4.74 11.34
C THR A 81 -13.79 5.21 10.04
N GLY A 82 -14.39 4.84 8.92
CA GLY A 82 -13.79 5.10 7.61
C GLY A 82 -12.75 4.04 7.21
N GLY A 83 -12.77 3.60 5.97
CA GLY A 83 -11.79 2.62 5.48
C GLY A 83 -10.41 3.23 5.26
N ASN A 84 -9.39 2.38 5.23
CA ASN A 84 -8.01 2.76 4.93
C ASN A 84 -7.64 2.58 3.46
N GLY A 85 -8.57 2.07 2.63
CA GLY A 85 -8.33 1.87 1.21
C GLY A 85 -8.06 3.19 0.47
N VAL A 86 -7.08 3.16 -0.41
CA VAL A 86 -6.71 4.26 -1.31
C VAL A 86 -6.84 3.78 -2.75
N LEU A 87 -7.55 4.53 -3.57
CA LEU A 87 -7.68 4.29 -5.01
C LEU A 87 -7.12 5.48 -5.77
N ALA A 88 -6.16 5.24 -6.64
CA ALA A 88 -5.58 6.24 -7.52
C ALA A 88 -5.91 5.97 -8.99
N LEU A 89 -5.96 7.02 -9.79
CA LEU A 89 -6.18 6.95 -11.22
C LEU A 89 -5.08 7.71 -11.96
N ILE A 90 -4.30 6.98 -12.74
CA ILE A 90 -3.33 7.55 -13.67
C ILE A 90 -3.91 7.44 -15.07
N ARG A 91 -4.02 8.56 -15.78
CA ARG A 91 -4.60 8.63 -17.12
C ARG A 91 -3.49 8.51 -18.15
N GLY A 92 -3.58 7.48 -19.00
CA GLY A 92 -2.66 7.35 -20.12
C GLY A 92 -2.90 8.45 -21.17
N GLU A 93 -1.82 8.96 -21.76
CA GLU A 93 -1.86 10.07 -22.73
C GLU A 93 -2.07 9.63 -24.19
N ARG A 94 -2.01 8.32 -24.48
CA ARG A 94 -2.08 7.77 -25.84
C ARG A 94 -3.51 7.58 -26.38
N GLY A 95 -4.51 8.16 -25.71
CA GLY A 95 -5.92 8.04 -26.12
C GLY A 95 -6.63 6.82 -25.53
N PRO A 96 -7.85 6.50 -26.03
CA PRO A 96 -8.66 5.41 -25.48
C PRO A 96 -7.94 4.06 -25.53
N GLY A 97 -7.97 3.32 -24.42
CA GLY A 97 -7.30 2.02 -24.30
C GLY A 97 -7.87 1.17 -23.19
N ARG A 98 -7.18 0.09 -22.88
CA ARG A 98 -7.56 -0.80 -21.78
C ARG A 98 -7.14 -0.17 -20.44
N THR A 99 -7.97 -0.36 -19.43
CA THR A 99 -7.61 -0.03 -18.04
C THR A 99 -6.96 -1.24 -17.39
N VAL A 100 -5.84 -1.01 -16.70
CA VAL A 100 -5.15 -2.02 -15.88
C VAL A 100 -5.34 -1.64 -14.42
N LEU A 101 -5.70 -2.60 -13.58
CA LEU A 101 -5.77 -2.43 -12.14
C LEU A 101 -4.56 -3.10 -11.49
N LEU A 102 -3.81 -2.34 -10.71
CA LEU A 102 -2.73 -2.85 -9.86
C LEU A 102 -3.19 -2.75 -8.39
N ARG A 103 -2.78 -3.71 -7.56
CA ARG A 103 -3.15 -3.76 -6.14
C ARG A 103 -1.93 -4.06 -5.27
N ALA A 104 -1.88 -3.40 -4.13
CA ALA A 104 -0.99 -3.73 -3.02
C ALA A 104 -1.78 -3.75 -1.71
N ASP A 105 -1.40 -4.63 -0.82
CA ASP A 105 -1.89 -4.69 0.56
C ASP A 105 -1.01 -3.83 1.46
N MET A 106 -1.59 -3.34 2.58
CA MET A 106 -0.91 -2.41 3.49
C MET A 106 -0.77 -2.95 4.92
N ASP A 107 -1.47 -4.04 5.25
CA ASP A 107 -1.56 -4.54 6.60
C ASP A 107 -0.34 -5.36 7.04
N ALA A 108 -0.07 -5.33 8.34
CA ALA A 108 0.91 -6.16 9.02
C ALA A 108 0.21 -7.32 9.75
N LEU A 109 0.99 -8.24 10.29
CA LEU A 109 0.53 -9.42 11.01
C LEU A 109 0.78 -9.30 12.53
N PRO A 110 -0.03 -9.97 13.38
CA PRO A 110 0.16 -10.02 14.83
C PRO A 110 1.28 -11.02 15.19
N ILE A 111 2.51 -10.71 14.83
CA ILE A 111 3.70 -11.55 15.00
C ILE A 111 4.81 -10.70 15.61
N ASP A 112 5.51 -11.21 16.60
CA ASP A 112 6.73 -10.59 17.13
C ASP A 112 7.90 -10.78 16.17
N GLU A 113 8.51 -9.67 15.79
CA GLU A 113 9.69 -9.70 14.93
C GLU A 113 10.92 -10.24 15.68
N GLN A 114 11.57 -11.24 15.09
CA GLN A 114 12.77 -11.86 15.61
C GLN A 114 14.06 -11.36 14.93
N ASN A 115 13.93 -10.51 13.91
CA ASN A 115 15.09 -10.01 13.18
C ASN A 115 15.82 -8.92 13.99
N GLU A 116 17.14 -8.94 13.93
CA GLU A 116 18.01 -7.91 14.51
C GLU A 116 18.50 -6.95 13.40
N VAL A 117 17.57 -6.10 12.92
CA VAL A 117 17.85 -5.12 11.86
C VAL A 117 17.58 -3.70 12.36
N PRO A 118 18.28 -2.69 11.83
CA PRO A 118 18.10 -1.30 12.25
C PRO A 118 16.69 -0.74 12.04
N TYR A 119 15.94 -1.32 11.12
CA TYR A 119 14.56 -0.95 10.77
C TYR A 119 13.53 -1.95 11.31
N ARG A 120 13.85 -2.67 12.38
CA ARG A 120 12.94 -3.57 13.08
C ARG A 120 11.65 -2.85 13.50
N SER A 121 10.55 -3.58 13.56
CA SER A 121 9.27 -3.08 14.09
C SER A 121 9.45 -2.41 15.44
N THR A 122 8.92 -1.21 15.59
CA THR A 122 8.85 -0.49 16.87
C THR A 122 7.60 -0.85 17.68
N ARG A 123 6.73 -1.71 17.12
CA ARG A 123 5.47 -2.13 17.72
C ARG A 123 5.56 -3.60 18.17
N PRO A 124 5.69 -3.89 19.46
CA PRO A 124 5.74 -5.27 19.97
C PRO A 124 4.51 -6.07 19.51
N GLY A 125 4.71 -7.31 19.09
CA GLY A 125 3.65 -8.20 18.63
C GLY A 125 3.08 -7.89 17.25
N VAL A 126 3.68 -6.96 16.50
CA VAL A 126 3.22 -6.61 15.14
C VAL A 126 4.41 -6.48 14.19
N MET A 127 4.34 -7.15 13.05
CA MET A 127 5.42 -7.16 12.05
C MET A 127 4.87 -7.26 10.64
N HIS A 128 5.52 -6.65 9.67
CA HIS A 128 5.31 -6.90 8.24
C HIS A 128 5.96 -8.23 7.80
N ALA A 129 5.46 -9.35 8.35
CA ALA A 129 6.01 -10.67 8.08
C ALA A 129 5.59 -11.26 6.72
N CYS A 130 4.61 -10.66 6.05
CA CYS A 130 4.15 -11.06 4.70
C CYS A 130 4.74 -10.19 3.57
N GLY A 131 5.45 -9.10 3.90
CA GLY A 131 6.06 -8.22 2.91
C GLY A 131 5.13 -7.17 2.32
N HIS A 132 4.00 -6.87 2.96
CA HIS A 132 3.05 -5.85 2.47
C HIS A 132 3.64 -4.43 2.51
N ASP A 133 4.62 -4.17 3.35
CA ASP A 133 5.47 -2.97 3.32
C ASP A 133 6.21 -2.83 1.97
N ALA A 134 6.72 -3.93 1.43
CA ALA A 134 7.33 -3.95 0.10
C ALA A 134 6.28 -3.82 -1.01
N HIS A 135 5.12 -4.49 -0.91
CA HIS A 135 4.03 -4.36 -1.89
C HIS A 135 3.56 -2.92 -2.03
N THR A 136 3.29 -2.26 -0.91
CA THR A 136 2.89 -0.85 -0.86
C THR A 136 3.95 0.04 -1.51
N THR A 137 5.20 -0.13 -1.11
CA THR A 137 6.31 0.67 -1.63
C THR A 137 6.52 0.47 -3.13
N ILE A 138 6.49 -0.77 -3.61
CA ILE A 138 6.63 -1.09 -5.04
C ILE A 138 5.52 -0.42 -5.84
N LEU A 139 4.27 -0.48 -5.37
CA LEU A 139 3.15 0.14 -6.09
C LEU A 139 3.25 1.66 -6.12
N LEU A 140 3.76 2.30 -5.08
CA LEU A 140 4.06 3.73 -5.09
C LEU A 140 5.14 4.08 -6.12
N GLY A 141 6.23 3.30 -6.19
CA GLY A 141 7.25 3.48 -7.22
C GLY A 141 6.72 3.29 -8.65
N VAL A 142 5.86 2.29 -8.85
CA VAL A 142 5.17 2.09 -10.14
C VAL A 142 4.28 3.31 -10.47
N SER A 143 3.60 3.87 -9.47
CA SER A 143 2.75 5.06 -9.67
C SER A 143 3.57 6.27 -10.14
N GLU A 144 4.76 6.47 -9.56
CA GLU A 144 5.68 7.54 -9.97
C GLU A 144 6.20 7.33 -11.39
N LEU A 145 6.63 6.11 -11.73
CA LEU A 145 7.12 5.77 -13.08
C LEU A 145 6.04 5.87 -14.16
N LEU A 146 4.78 5.62 -13.83
CA LEU A 146 3.68 5.74 -14.78
C LEU A 146 3.16 7.17 -14.94
N ASN A 147 3.49 8.04 -14.00
CA ASN A 147 3.09 9.46 -13.99
C ASN A 147 4.19 10.40 -14.50
N SER A 148 5.37 9.87 -14.85
CA SER A 148 6.53 10.60 -15.37
C SER A 148 6.45 10.89 -16.87
#